data_eccc33cd10be545d3d300086342525a5
#
_entry.id   eccc33cd10be545d3d300086342525a5
#
_cell.length_a   1.000
_cell.length_b   1.000
_cell.length_c   1.000
_cell.angle_alpha   90.00
_cell.angle_beta   90.00
_cell.angle_gamma   90.00
#
_symmetry.space_group_name_H-M   'P 1'
#
loop_
_entity.id
_entity.type
_entity.pdbx_description
1 polymer ?
#
loop_
_entity_poly.entity_id
_entity_poly.type
_entity_poly.pdbx_seq_one_letter_code
_entity_poly.pdbx_strand_id
1 'polypeptide(L)'
;MGYPQAYRLDITRVLFMAIELHKGDYLTFASIAAAVGVEVKGPWSWQDCETEPGVWRRHPELDKRSRSDISRDGYLGVLFYAAKRARPGFCDAIRKAGWRRGWTMGDRGNFDYINIWPLVPILYAQKWS
;
A
#
# COMPACT_ATOMS: atom_id res chain seq x y z
N MET A 1 4.82 21.78 -25.76
CA MET A 1 5.33 20.43 -26.07
C MET A 1 5.17 19.50 -24.90
N GLY A 2 4.49 18.37 -25.10
CA GLY A 2 4.39 17.33 -24.09
C GLY A 2 5.65 16.47 -24.08
N TYR A 3 5.76 15.63 -23.03
CA TYR A 3 6.83 14.64 -22.99
C TYR A 3 6.70 13.64 -24.15
N PRO A 4 7.83 13.12 -24.65
CA PRO A 4 7.79 12.10 -25.68
C PRO A 4 6.97 10.89 -25.25
N GLN A 5 6.31 10.23 -26.22
CA GLN A 5 5.56 9.01 -25.97
C GLN A 5 6.40 7.93 -25.27
N ALA A 6 7.67 7.83 -25.65
CA ALA A 6 8.61 6.89 -25.05
C ALA A 6 8.81 7.12 -23.55
N TYR A 7 8.75 8.36 -23.09
CA TYR A 7 8.92 8.69 -21.67
C TYR A 7 7.78 8.10 -20.83
N ARG A 8 6.55 8.19 -21.31
CA ARG A 8 5.37 7.60 -20.62
C ARG A 8 5.46 6.07 -20.55
N LEU A 9 5.93 5.44 -21.64
CA LEU A 9 6.13 4.00 -21.67
C LEU A 9 7.19 3.57 -20.65
N ASP A 10 8.24 4.37 -20.46
CA ASP A 10 9.29 4.06 -19.51
C ASP A 10 8.78 4.08 -18.06
N ILE A 11 7.92 5.04 -17.69
CA ILE A 11 7.32 5.09 -16.36
C ILE A 11 6.52 3.81 -16.10
N THR A 12 5.68 3.39 -17.05
CA THR A 12 4.90 2.17 -16.93
C THR A 12 5.81 0.95 -16.77
N ARG A 13 6.87 0.86 -17.58
CA ARG A 13 7.85 -0.22 -17.48
C ARG A 13 8.56 -0.23 -16.14
N VAL A 14 8.95 0.93 -15.63
CA VAL A 14 9.59 1.03 -14.32
C VAL A 14 8.69 0.49 -13.22
N LEU A 15 7.42 0.85 -13.24
CA LEU A 15 6.44 0.35 -12.27
C LEU A 15 6.26 -1.16 -12.39
N PHE A 16 6.15 -1.69 -13.60
CA PHE A 16 6.06 -3.13 -13.82
C PHE A 16 7.31 -3.87 -13.34
N MET A 17 8.48 -3.35 -13.67
CA MET A 17 9.73 -3.95 -13.22
C MET A 17 9.87 -3.90 -11.71
N ALA A 18 9.47 -2.79 -11.08
CA ALA A 18 9.50 -2.67 -9.62
C ALA A 18 8.61 -3.71 -8.98
N ILE A 19 7.40 -3.93 -9.50
CA ILE A 19 6.47 -4.93 -8.99
C ILE A 19 7.03 -6.34 -9.16
N GLU A 20 7.64 -6.64 -10.31
CA GLU A 20 8.23 -7.96 -10.60
C GLU A 20 9.46 -8.24 -9.74
N LEU A 21 10.35 -7.26 -9.60
CA LEU A 21 11.62 -7.42 -8.89
C LEU A 21 11.47 -7.32 -7.37
N HIS A 22 10.47 -6.58 -6.92
CA HIS A 22 10.26 -6.28 -5.49
C HIS A 22 8.92 -6.80 -5.02
N LYS A 23 8.71 -8.12 -5.10
CA LYS A 23 7.44 -8.75 -4.70
C LYS A 23 7.06 -8.43 -3.26
N GLY A 24 8.06 -8.25 -2.38
CA GLY A 24 7.83 -7.82 -1.00
C GLY A 24 7.24 -6.41 -0.86
N ASP A 25 7.29 -5.61 -1.92
CA ASP A 25 6.75 -4.24 -1.96
C ASP A 25 5.59 -4.12 -2.96
N TYR A 26 4.92 -5.23 -3.26
CA TYR A 26 3.81 -5.24 -4.21
C TYR A 26 2.74 -4.22 -3.85
N LEU A 27 2.32 -4.18 -2.59
CA LEU A 27 1.29 -3.23 -2.15
C LEU A 27 1.70 -1.78 -2.44
N THR A 28 2.93 -1.41 -2.12
CA THR A 28 3.43 -0.05 -2.33
C THR A 28 3.34 0.34 -3.79
N PHE A 29 3.92 -0.45 -4.68
CA PHE A 29 4.00 -0.10 -6.10
C PHE A 29 2.64 -0.23 -6.79
N ALA A 30 1.86 -1.25 -6.46
CA ALA A 30 0.56 -1.47 -7.10
C ALA A 30 -0.45 -0.40 -6.69
N SER A 31 -0.46 0.02 -5.42
CA SER A 31 -1.36 1.09 -4.96
C SER A 31 -0.98 2.44 -5.57
N ILE A 32 0.32 2.74 -5.68
CA ILE A 32 0.80 3.96 -6.36
C ILE A 32 0.43 3.94 -7.84
N ALA A 33 0.64 2.80 -8.51
CA ALA A 33 0.27 2.64 -9.91
C ALA A 33 -1.22 2.91 -10.11
N ALA A 34 -2.06 2.30 -9.28
CA ALA A 34 -3.51 2.52 -9.31
C ALA A 34 -3.87 3.99 -9.09
N ALA A 35 -3.18 4.67 -8.17
CA ALA A 35 -3.42 6.08 -7.88
C ALA A 35 -3.19 6.98 -9.09
N VAL A 36 -2.20 6.64 -9.93
CA VAL A 36 -1.87 7.41 -11.13
C VAL A 36 -2.51 6.84 -12.41
N GLY A 37 -3.44 5.89 -12.26
CA GLY A 37 -4.21 5.36 -13.38
C GLY A 37 -3.51 4.27 -14.19
N VAL A 38 -2.47 3.66 -13.64
CA VAL A 38 -1.79 2.54 -14.31
C VAL A 38 -2.36 1.23 -13.78
N GLU A 39 -2.92 0.43 -14.70
CA GLU A 39 -3.43 -0.88 -14.36
C GLU A 39 -2.29 -1.90 -14.34
N VAL A 40 -2.15 -2.59 -13.22
CA VAL A 40 -1.18 -3.68 -13.07
C VAL A 40 -1.88 -4.98 -13.41
N LYS A 41 -1.43 -5.63 -14.49
CA LYS A 41 -1.97 -6.92 -14.91
C LYS A 41 -1.37 -8.04 -14.07
N GLY A 42 -2.18 -9.04 -13.76
CA GLY A 42 -1.73 -10.18 -12.99
C GLY A 42 -2.88 -10.82 -12.23
N PRO A 43 -2.61 -11.91 -11.50
CA PRO A 43 -3.66 -12.64 -10.79
C PRO A 43 -4.14 -11.94 -9.52
N TRP A 44 -3.43 -10.90 -9.07
CA TRP A 44 -3.75 -10.19 -7.82
C TRP A 44 -4.17 -8.75 -8.09
N SER A 45 -4.95 -8.23 -7.14
CA SER A 45 -5.19 -6.80 -7.00
C SER A 45 -4.51 -6.31 -5.72
N TRP A 46 -4.11 -5.03 -5.69
CA TRP A 46 -3.50 -4.48 -4.47
C TRP A 46 -4.49 -4.49 -3.29
N GLN A 47 -5.80 -4.44 -3.56
CA GLN A 47 -6.83 -4.56 -2.52
C GLN A 47 -6.80 -5.93 -1.82
N ASP A 48 -6.28 -6.95 -2.47
CA ASP A 48 -6.14 -8.28 -1.86
C ASP A 48 -5.11 -8.31 -0.73
N CYS A 49 -4.33 -7.24 -0.60
CA CYS A 49 -3.38 -7.09 0.50
C CYS A 49 -4.04 -6.74 1.83
N GLU A 50 -5.31 -6.31 1.82
CA GLU A 50 -6.03 -6.01 3.06
C GLU A 50 -6.51 -7.31 3.71
N THR A 51 -5.94 -7.66 4.86
CA THR A 51 -6.24 -8.90 5.57
C THR A 51 -7.44 -8.78 6.50
N GLU A 52 -7.61 -7.61 7.08
CA GLU A 52 -8.80 -7.19 7.84
C GLU A 52 -8.94 -5.68 7.66
N PRO A 53 -10.09 -5.08 7.96
CA PRO A 53 -10.26 -3.65 7.71
C PRO A 53 -9.16 -2.80 8.34
N GLY A 54 -8.42 -2.11 7.49
CA GLY A 54 -7.33 -1.22 7.89
C GLY A 54 -5.97 -1.87 8.11
N VAL A 55 -5.85 -3.18 7.91
CA VAL A 55 -4.58 -3.89 8.07
C VAL A 55 -4.13 -4.43 6.71
N TRP A 56 -3.00 -3.93 6.23
CA TRP A 56 -2.50 -4.15 4.87
C TRP A 56 -1.18 -4.89 4.88
N ARG A 57 -1.12 -6.01 4.17
CA ARG A 57 0.12 -6.79 3.96
C ARG A 57 0.86 -6.31 2.73
N ARG A 58 2.14 -6.65 2.66
CA ARG A 58 3.00 -6.30 1.52
C ARG A 58 2.56 -6.94 0.20
N HIS A 59 1.98 -8.13 0.26
CA HIS A 59 1.65 -8.93 -0.91
C HIS A 59 0.47 -9.85 -0.59
N PRO A 60 -0.43 -10.14 -1.56
CA PRO A 60 -1.55 -11.05 -1.30
C PRO A 60 -1.10 -12.46 -0.93
N GLU A 61 0.00 -12.93 -1.49
CA GLU A 61 0.52 -14.29 -1.30
C GLU A 61 1.92 -14.29 -0.68
N LEU A 62 2.14 -13.43 0.28
CA LEU A 62 3.46 -13.37 0.90
C LEU A 62 3.75 -14.67 1.65
N ASP A 63 4.87 -15.33 1.31
CA ASP A 63 5.33 -16.53 2.00
C ASP A 63 5.71 -16.18 3.44
N LYS A 64 5.33 -17.03 4.38
CA LYS A 64 5.64 -16.90 5.80
C LYS A 64 7.13 -16.84 6.11
N ARG A 65 7.98 -17.14 5.15
CA ARG A 65 9.44 -17.00 5.28
C ARG A 65 9.94 -15.57 5.22
N SER A 66 9.11 -14.63 4.78
CA SER A 66 9.47 -13.24 4.77
C SER A 66 9.60 -12.72 6.20
N ARG A 67 10.60 -11.88 6.44
CA ARG A 67 10.83 -11.28 7.76
C ARG A 67 9.70 -10.34 8.19
N SER A 68 9.02 -9.74 7.23
CA SER A 68 7.94 -8.82 7.51
C SER A 68 6.89 -8.85 6.42
N ASP A 69 5.66 -9.17 6.79
CA ASP A 69 4.50 -9.12 5.91
C ASP A 69 3.96 -7.70 5.75
N ILE A 70 4.42 -6.77 6.55
CA ILE A 70 3.87 -5.43 6.67
C ILE A 70 4.97 -4.40 6.54
N SER A 71 4.68 -3.27 5.86
CA SER A 71 5.61 -2.16 5.79
C SER A 71 4.87 -0.83 5.87
N ARG A 72 5.55 0.18 6.40
CA ARG A 72 5.05 1.56 6.39
C ARG A 72 4.91 2.09 4.96
N ASP A 73 5.80 1.68 4.07
CA ASP A 73 5.73 2.08 2.66
C ASP A 73 4.45 1.59 2.00
N GLY A 74 4.00 0.37 2.34
CA GLY A 74 2.71 -0.14 1.87
C GLY A 74 1.56 0.75 2.33
N TYR A 75 1.55 1.14 3.58
CA TYR A 75 0.54 2.06 4.10
C TYR A 75 0.61 3.42 3.42
N LEU A 76 1.81 3.95 3.17
CA LEU A 76 1.96 5.21 2.43
C LEU A 76 1.39 5.10 1.02
N GLY A 77 1.59 3.97 0.34
CA GLY A 77 1.01 3.72 -0.97
C GLY A 77 -0.51 3.75 -0.94
N VAL A 78 -1.13 3.09 0.03
CA VAL A 78 -2.59 3.09 0.22
C VAL A 78 -3.10 4.51 0.51
N LEU A 79 -2.40 5.26 1.36
CA LEU A 79 -2.77 6.64 1.68
C LEU A 79 -2.64 7.56 0.47
N PHE A 80 -1.61 7.36 -0.34
CA PHE A 80 -1.42 8.09 -1.58
C PHE A 80 -2.59 7.82 -2.55
N TYR A 81 -3.00 6.57 -2.66
CA TYR A 81 -4.18 6.20 -3.47
C TYR A 81 -5.44 6.89 -2.95
N ALA A 82 -5.67 6.85 -1.63
CA ALA A 82 -6.84 7.48 -1.03
C ALA A 82 -6.89 8.99 -1.30
N ALA A 83 -5.75 9.67 -1.20
CA ALA A 83 -5.64 11.09 -1.48
C ALA A 83 -5.92 11.42 -2.95
N LYS A 84 -5.40 10.61 -3.87
CA LYS A 84 -5.55 10.83 -5.31
C LYS A 84 -6.94 10.45 -5.82
N ARG A 85 -7.57 9.43 -5.23
CA ARG A 85 -8.83 8.88 -5.71
C ARG A 85 -10.00 9.17 -4.78
N ALA A 86 -9.78 9.94 -3.71
CA ALA A 86 -10.83 10.32 -2.75
C ALA A 86 -11.61 9.09 -2.23
N ARG A 87 -10.88 8.09 -1.72
CA ARG A 87 -11.45 6.85 -1.18
C ARG A 87 -11.45 6.90 0.35
N PRO A 88 -12.51 7.41 0.99
CA PRO A 88 -12.55 7.66 2.43
C PRO A 88 -12.43 6.39 3.28
N GLY A 89 -12.95 5.27 2.82
CA GLY A 89 -12.98 4.03 3.59
C GLY A 89 -11.61 3.53 4.03
N PHE A 90 -10.58 3.75 3.25
CA PHE A 90 -9.23 3.26 3.56
C PHE A 90 -8.67 3.95 4.81
N CYS A 91 -8.74 5.27 4.85
CA CYS A 91 -8.20 6.03 5.97
C CYS A 91 -9.00 5.79 7.24
N ASP A 92 -10.32 5.73 7.14
CA ASP A 92 -11.18 5.45 8.28
C ASP A 92 -10.89 4.07 8.87
N ALA A 93 -10.78 3.05 8.03
CA ALA A 93 -10.47 1.70 8.48
C ALA A 93 -9.09 1.63 9.15
N ILE A 94 -8.10 2.31 8.59
CA ILE A 94 -6.75 2.34 9.17
C ILE A 94 -6.76 3.05 10.53
N ARG A 95 -7.49 4.15 10.67
CA ARG A 95 -7.63 4.86 11.95
C ARG A 95 -8.25 3.95 13.01
N LYS A 96 -9.34 3.26 12.68
CA LYS A 96 -10.03 2.34 13.59
C LYS A 96 -9.11 1.18 14.00
N ALA A 97 -8.41 0.59 13.04
CA ALA A 97 -7.47 -0.48 13.32
C ALA A 97 -6.31 0.02 14.19
N GLY A 98 -5.81 1.22 13.91
CA GLY A 98 -4.73 1.83 14.69
C GLY A 98 -5.08 2.00 16.15
N TRP A 99 -6.23 2.57 16.46
CA TRP A 99 -6.68 2.73 17.85
C TRP A 99 -6.89 1.38 18.53
N ARG A 100 -7.51 0.43 17.83
CA ARG A 100 -7.75 -0.92 18.39
C ARG A 100 -6.44 -1.66 18.68
N ARG A 101 -5.41 -1.45 17.86
CA ARG A 101 -4.16 -2.21 17.93
C ARG A 101 -2.99 -1.43 18.57
N GLY A 102 -3.25 -0.25 19.11
CA GLY A 102 -2.20 0.59 19.67
C GLY A 102 -1.19 1.07 18.61
N TRP A 103 -1.66 1.28 17.38
CA TRP A 103 -0.86 1.74 16.23
C TRP A 103 0.25 0.77 15.82
N THR A 104 0.07 -0.50 16.19
CA THR A 104 0.98 -1.59 15.78
C THR A 104 0.22 -2.52 14.85
N MET A 105 0.76 -2.72 13.66
CA MET A 105 0.16 -3.58 12.63
C MET A 105 1.03 -4.81 12.43
N GLY A 106 0.39 -5.94 12.09
CA GLY A 106 1.07 -7.18 11.79
C GLY A 106 0.81 -8.25 12.84
N ASP A 107 1.57 -9.32 12.74
CA ASP A 107 1.47 -10.48 13.61
C ASP A 107 2.60 -10.48 14.65
N ARG A 108 2.24 -10.17 15.89
CA ARG A 108 3.21 -10.11 16.99
C ARG A 108 3.83 -11.48 17.29
N GLY A 109 3.12 -12.55 17.01
CA GLY A 109 3.63 -13.91 17.24
C GLY A 109 4.84 -14.24 16.38
N ASN A 110 4.96 -13.60 15.22
CA ASN A 110 6.06 -13.81 14.28
C ASN A 110 7.04 -12.65 14.24
N PHE A 111 6.95 -11.72 15.16
CA PHE A 111 7.73 -10.48 15.15
C PHE A 111 7.53 -9.67 13.86
N ASP A 112 6.40 -9.85 13.23
CA ASP A 112 6.10 -9.32 11.90
C ASP A 112 5.14 -8.16 12.02
N TYR A 113 5.55 -7.17 12.80
CA TYR A 113 4.72 -6.00 13.04
C TYR A 113 5.54 -4.70 12.95
N ILE A 114 4.84 -3.64 12.63
CA ILE A 114 5.41 -2.30 12.56
C ILE A 114 4.54 -1.33 13.34
N ASN A 115 5.18 -0.28 13.85
CA ASN A 115 4.48 0.84 14.46
C ASN A 115 4.15 1.87 13.38
N ILE A 116 2.86 2.14 13.17
CA ILE A 116 2.42 3.14 12.19
C ILE A 116 2.06 4.49 12.82
N TRP A 117 2.43 4.69 14.09
CA TRP A 117 2.23 5.98 14.75
C TRP A 117 2.76 7.17 13.93
N PRO A 118 3.91 7.06 13.23
CA PRO A 118 4.39 8.15 12.38
C PRO A 118 3.43 8.57 11.26
N LEU A 119 2.46 7.72 10.90
CA LEU A 119 1.47 8.02 9.86
C LEU A 119 0.23 8.75 10.39
N VAL A 120 0.10 8.88 11.71
CA VAL A 120 -1.07 9.51 12.34
C VAL A 120 -1.34 10.92 11.80
N PRO A 121 -0.34 11.80 11.65
CA PRO A 121 -0.60 13.12 11.07
C PRO A 121 -1.18 13.06 9.67
N ILE A 122 -0.72 12.12 8.84
CA ILE A 122 -1.23 11.95 7.48
C ILE A 122 -2.67 11.44 7.50
N LEU A 123 -2.95 10.46 8.36
CA LEU A 123 -4.29 9.88 8.51
C LEU A 123 -5.32 10.93 8.93
N TYR A 124 -4.96 11.80 9.86
CA TYR A 124 -5.88 12.83 10.33
C TYR A 124 -5.94 14.04 9.42
N ALA A 125 -4.91 14.29 8.60
CA ALA A 125 -4.99 15.29 7.56
C ALA A 125 -6.01 14.92 6.47
N GLN A 126 -6.25 13.61 6.30
CA GLN A 126 -7.22 13.08 5.34
C GLN A 126 -8.52 12.63 6.01
N LYS A 127 -8.97 13.37 7.00
CA LYS A 127 -10.15 12.98 7.79
C LYS A 127 -11.44 12.82 6.99
N TRP A 128 -11.51 13.38 5.79
CA TRP A 128 -12.65 13.23 4.88
C TRP A 128 -12.47 12.08 3.89
N SER A 129 -11.35 11.38 3.98
CA SER A 129 -11.04 10.25 3.10
C SER A 129 -11.33 8.93 3.79
#